data_aeaf4f9647d3d0dacf7a6f6c484081db
#
_entry.id   aeaf4f9647d3d0dacf7a6f6c484081db
#
_cell.length_a   1.000
_cell.length_b   1.000
_cell.length_c   1.000
_cell.angle_alpha   90.00
_cell.angle_beta   90.00
_cell.angle_gamma   90.00
#
_symmetry.space_group_name_H-M   'P 1'
#
loop_
_entity.id
_entity.type
_entity.pdbx_description
1 polymer ?
#
loop_
_entity_poly.entity_id
_entity_poly.type
_entity_poly.pdbx_seq_one_letter_code
_entity_poly.pdbx_strand_id
1 'polypeptide(L)'
;MKKIFVALVAIVALCACSSEKKEFSYRGLSMALPFQTFIDSLQQRGYAVDSAKTDSAFTRVVMARTGDHYRLMLAQQDGKLQALQENYTLSTNDSTRRTWQQLRDDFEKELGAWPNMPKHGDDHKIAKFESDGGFITLTLENTYKPTLSVLSEVK
;
A
#
# COMPACT_ATOMS: atom_id res chain seq x y z
N MET A 1 -27.98 26.10 59.92
CA MET A 1 -26.64 25.84 59.37
C MET A 1 -26.74 24.60 58.49
N LYS A 2 -26.80 24.78 57.17
CA LYS A 2 -26.91 23.70 56.15
C LYS A 2 -25.52 23.27 55.73
N LYS A 3 -25.17 22.01 56.02
CA LYS A 3 -23.91 21.41 55.54
C LYS A 3 -24.12 20.91 54.12
N ILE A 4 -23.43 21.53 53.17
CA ILE A 4 -23.40 21.11 51.76
C ILE A 4 -22.31 20.05 51.65
N PHE A 5 -22.70 18.80 51.36
CA PHE A 5 -21.80 17.74 50.97
C PHE A 5 -21.51 17.88 49.48
N VAL A 6 -20.28 18.26 49.16
CA VAL A 6 -19.75 18.26 47.81
C VAL A 6 -19.23 16.82 47.53
N ALA A 7 -19.98 16.05 46.76
CA ALA A 7 -19.52 14.75 46.25
C ALA A 7 -18.58 14.99 45.08
N LEU A 8 -17.28 14.75 45.28
CA LEU A 8 -16.25 14.78 44.26
C LEU A 8 -16.36 13.46 43.48
N VAL A 9 -17.01 13.48 42.32
CA VAL A 9 -17.00 12.35 41.37
C VAL A 9 -15.70 12.36 40.63
N ALA A 10 -14.76 11.54 41.03
CA ALA A 10 -13.55 11.26 40.26
C ALA A 10 -13.91 10.44 39.00
N ILE A 11 -14.01 11.10 37.87
CA ILE A 11 -14.10 10.43 36.57
C ILE A 11 -12.70 9.89 36.27
N VAL A 12 -12.50 8.60 36.54
CA VAL A 12 -11.34 7.86 36.03
C VAL A 12 -11.56 7.67 34.52
N ALA A 13 -10.98 8.56 33.74
CA ALA A 13 -10.85 8.35 32.28
C ALA A 13 -9.91 7.16 32.09
N LEU A 14 -10.48 5.97 31.93
CA LEU A 14 -9.77 4.83 31.38
C LEU A 14 -9.42 5.17 29.95
N CYS A 15 -8.22 5.72 29.73
CA CYS A 15 -7.57 5.69 28.44
C CYS A 15 -7.33 4.22 28.09
N ALA A 16 -8.34 3.57 27.54
CA ALA A 16 -8.12 2.35 26.79
C ALA A 16 -7.26 2.74 25.58
N CYS A 17 -5.95 2.56 25.69
CA CYS A 17 -5.09 2.43 24.52
C CYS A 17 -5.51 1.15 23.80
N SER A 18 -6.62 1.20 23.06
CA SER A 18 -6.84 0.29 21.96
C SER A 18 -5.74 0.64 20.96
N SER A 19 -4.77 -0.22 20.80
CA SER A 19 -3.89 -0.21 19.63
C SER A 19 -4.85 -0.39 18.45
N GLU A 20 -5.27 0.73 17.82
CA GLU A 20 -6.04 0.67 16.59
C GLU A 20 -5.19 -0.14 15.62
N LYS A 21 -5.70 -1.32 15.26
CA LYS A 21 -5.09 -2.12 14.21
C LYS A 21 -5.05 -1.24 12.97
N LYS A 22 -3.84 -0.89 12.54
CA LYS A 22 -3.64 -0.03 11.40
C LYS A 22 -4.18 -0.75 10.18
N GLU A 23 -5.25 -0.21 9.60
CA GLU A 23 -5.90 -0.81 8.45
C GLU A 23 -4.93 -0.89 7.27
N PHE A 24 -4.90 -2.04 6.58
CA PHE A 24 -4.06 -2.21 5.39
C PHE A 24 -4.58 -1.30 4.27
N SER A 25 -3.77 -0.34 3.88
CA SER A 25 -4.18 0.70 2.95
C SER A 25 -3.12 1.00 1.90
N TYR A 26 -3.58 1.41 0.73
CA TYR A 26 -2.75 1.95 -0.33
C TYR A 26 -2.86 3.48 -0.34
N ARG A 27 -1.79 4.16 0.09
CA ARG A 27 -1.74 5.64 0.15
C ARG A 27 -2.96 6.25 0.89
N GLY A 28 -3.34 5.64 2.00
CA GLY A 28 -4.49 6.05 2.81
C GLY A 28 -5.86 5.68 2.23
N LEU A 29 -5.92 4.81 1.24
CA LEU A 29 -7.15 4.21 0.72
C LEU A 29 -7.22 2.76 1.18
N SER A 30 -8.23 2.41 1.97
CA SER A 30 -8.40 1.06 2.49
C SER A 30 -8.46 0.02 1.37
N MET A 31 -7.65 -1.02 1.47
CA MET A 31 -7.70 -2.14 0.52
C MET A 31 -8.86 -3.10 0.78
N ALA A 32 -9.60 -2.92 1.87
CA ALA A 32 -10.83 -3.67 2.16
C ALA A 32 -12.09 -3.10 1.48
N LEU A 33 -11.97 -1.95 0.79
CA LEU A 33 -13.11 -1.38 0.05
C LEU A 33 -13.60 -2.32 -1.05
N PRO A 34 -14.90 -2.29 -1.40
CA PRO A 34 -15.41 -2.92 -2.61
C PRO A 34 -14.61 -2.46 -3.82
N PHE A 35 -14.30 -3.39 -4.74
CA PHE A 35 -13.38 -3.13 -5.85
C PHE A 35 -13.77 -1.91 -6.70
N GLN A 36 -15.06 -1.76 -7.02
CA GLN A 36 -15.53 -0.60 -7.79
C GLN A 36 -15.33 0.71 -7.02
N THR A 37 -15.63 0.73 -5.72
CA THR A 37 -15.42 1.92 -4.86
C THR A 37 -13.94 2.29 -4.79
N PHE A 38 -13.05 1.28 -4.77
CA PHE A 38 -11.61 1.51 -4.81
C PHE A 38 -11.17 2.17 -6.13
N ILE A 39 -11.66 1.66 -7.28
CA ILE A 39 -11.41 2.25 -8.61
C ILE A 39 -11.92 3.69 -8.67
N ASP A 40 -13.16 3.95 -8.26
CA ASP A 40 -13.77 5.28 -8.27
C ASP A 40 -12.94 6.27 -7.42
N SER A 41 -12.45 5.81 -6.27
CA SER A 41 -11.57 6.61 -5.41
C SER A 41 -10.22 6.92 -6.06
N LEU A 42 -9.64 5.98 -6.81
CA LEU A 42 -8.42 6.22 -7.60
C LEU A 42 -8.69 7.22 -8.74
N GLN A 43 -9.84 7.12 -9.41
CA GLN A 43 -10.22 8.07 -10.46
C GLN A 43 -10.36 9.49 -9.92
N GLN A 44 -10.96 9.66 -8.73
CA GLN A 44 -11.02 10.97 -8.04
C GLN A 44 -9.64 11.53 -7.72
N ARG A 45 -8.62 10.68 -7.58
CA ARG A 45 -7.21 11.06 -7.40
C ARG A 45 -6.45 11.27 -8.72
N GLY A 46 -7.16 11.28 -9.87
CA GLY A 46 -6.60 11.54 -11.19
C GLY A 46 -6.04 10.32 -11.93
N TYR A 47 -6.28 9.11 -11.44
CA TYR A 47 -5.96 7.90 -12.21
C TYR A 47 -7.02 7.65 -13.27
N ALA A 48 -6.59 7.24 -14.47
CA ALA A 48 -7.47 6.84 -15.56
C ALA A 48 -7.27 5.35 -15.89
N VAL A 49 -8.36 4.67 -16.20
CA VAL A 49 -8.31 3.26 -16.65
C VAL A 49 -7.68 3.19 -18.05
N ASP A 50 -6.65 2.37 -18.19
CA ASP A 50 -6.05 2.02 -19.48
C ASP A 50 -6.85 0.83 -20.07
N SER A 51 -7.88 1.15 -20.87
CA SER A 51 -8.78 0.15 -21.43
C SER A 51 -8.10 -0.83 -22.39
N ALA A 52 -6.99 -0.42 -23.02
CA ALA A 52 -6.22 -1.31 -23.90
C ALA A 52 -5.46 -2.41 -23.14
N LYS A 53 -5.26 -2.23 -21.82
CA LYS A 53 -4.51 -3.17 -20.96
C LYS A 53 -5.39 -3.80 -19.87
N THR A 54 -6.61 -3.31 -19.70
CA THR A 54 -7.61 -3.88 -18.81
C THR A 54 -8.30 -5.05 -19.50
N ASP A 55 -8.50 -6.17 -18.79
CA ASP A 55 -9.22 -7.30 -19.37
C ASP A 55 -10.74 -7.01 -19.49
N SER A 56 -11.40 -7.68 -20.41
CA SER A 56 -12.82 -7.48 -20.69
C SER A 56 -13.74 -7.90 -19.54
N ALA A 57 -13.29 -8.77 -18.66
CA ALA A 57 -14.03 -9.24 -17.48
C ALA A 57 -13.79 -8.36 -16.25
N PHE A 58 -12.94 -7.33 -16.36
CA PHE A 58 -12.53 -6.47 -15.24
C PHE A 58 -11.98 -7.25 -14.02
N THR A 59 -11.44 -8.43 -14.23
CA THR A 59 -10.73 -9.18 -13.17
C THR A 59 -9.35 -8.59 -12.91
N ARG A 60 -8.78 -7.94 -13.94
CA ARG A 60 -7.54 -7.16 -13.87
C ARG A 60 -7.74 -5.81 -14.54
N VAL A 61 -7.59 -4.75 -13.76
CA VAL A 61 -7.70 -3.36 -14.23
C VAL A 61 -6.34 -2.69 -14.19
N VAL A 62 -5.96 -2.04 -15.30
CA VAL A 62 -4.75 -1.24 -15.37
C VAL A 62 -5.12 0.24 -15.33
N MET A 63 -4.45 1.00 -14.45
CA MET A 63 -4.68 2.43 -14.30
C MET A 63 -3.37 3.20 -14.37
N ALA A 64 -3.42 4.43 -14.86
CA ALA A 64 -2.29 5.34 -14.89
C ALA A 64 -2.74 6.76 -14.55
N ARG A 65 -1.81 7.55 -14.00
CA ARG A 65 -1.98 8.98 -13.78
C ARG A 65 -0.87 9.73 -14.51
N THR A 66 -1.24 10.83 -15.18
CA THR A 66 -0.26 11.68 -15.88
C THR A 66 0.76 12.24 -14.89
N GLY A 67 2.04 12.13 -15.23
CA GLY A 67 3.15 12.57 -14.38
C GLY A 67 3.72 11.50 -13.44
N ASP A 68 3.02 10.39 -13.23
CA ASP A 68 3.58 9.28 -12.45
C ASP A 68 4.57 8.45 -13.29
N HIS A 69 5.60 7.94 -12.63
CA HIS A 69 6.58 7.04 -13.23
C HIS A 69 6.21 5.55 -13.05
N TYR A 70 4.97 5.25 -12.73
CA TYR A 70 4.46 3.88 -12.57
C TYR A 70 3.03 3.77 -13.08
N ARG A 71 2.62 2.52 -13.30
CA ARG A 71 1.23 2.14 -13.58
C ARG A 71 0.75 1.22 -12.47
N LEU A 72 -0.53 1.35 -12.16
CA LEU A 72 -1.22 0.44 -11.24
C LEU A 72 -1.80 -0.73 -12.04
N MET A 73 -1.66 -1.93 -11.50
CA MET A 73 -2.39 -3.11 -11.92
C MET A 73 -3.14 -3.62 -10.70
N LEU A 74 -4.46 -3.65 -10.80
CA LEU A 74 -5.36 -4.12 -9.75
C LEU A 74 -5.91 -5.46 -10.15
N ALA A 75 -5.93 -6.42 -9.23
CA ALA A 75 -6.58 -7.72 -9.39
C ALA A 75 -7.72 -7.85 -8.39
N GLN A 76 -8.85 -8.38 -8.84
CA GLN A 76 -10.02 -8.61 -8.00
C GLN A 76 -10.54 -10.03 -8.13
N GLN A 77 -11.25 -10.47 -7.10
CA GLN A 77 -12.05 -11.68 -7.08
C GLN A 77 -13.35 -11.40 -6.31
N ASP A 78 -14.47 -11.78 -6.89
CA ASP A 78 -15.81 -11.62 -6.28
C ASP A 78 -16.11 -10.19 -5.79
N GLY A 79 -15.68 -9.18 -6.57
CA GLY A 79 -15.89 -7.78 -6.25
C GLY A 79 -14.99 -7.22 -5.15
N LYS A 80 -13.98 -7.97 -4.72
CA LYS A 80 -13.01 -7.56 -3.69
C LYS A 80 -11.62 -7.42 -4.31
N LEU A 81 -10.92 -6.36 -3.91
CA LEU A 81 -9.51 -6.20 -4.26
C LEU A 81 -8.69 -7.32 -3.61
N GLN A 82 -7.91 -8.03 -4.39
CA GLN A 82 -6.98 -9.07 -3.93
C GLN A 82 -5.54 -8.57 -3.90
N ALA A 83 -5.17 -7.83 -4.95
CA ALA A 83 -3.83 -7.31 -5.07
C ALA A 83 -3.81 -5.99 -5.85
N LEU A 84 -2.83 -5.15 -5.52
CA LEU A 84 -2.47 -3.95 -6.25
C LEU A 84 -0.97 -3.98 -6.51
N GLN A 85 -0.57 -3.80 -7.76
CA GLN A 85 0.84 -3.73 -8.14
C GLN A 85 1.16 -2.38 -8.79
N GLU A 86 2.17 -1.68 -8.26
CA GLU A 86 2.83 -0.57 -8.95
C GLU A 86 3.94 -1.12 -9.83
N ASN A 87 3.91 -0.81 -11.13
CA ASN A 87 4.98 -1.14 -12.06
C ASN A 87 5.66 0.14 -12.51
N TYR A 88 6.88 0.34 -12.07
CA TYR A 88 7.65 1.56 -12.33
C TYR A 88 8.30 1.52 -13.72
N THR A 89 8.25 2.65 -14.40
CA THR A 89 8.96 2.88 -15.65
C THR A 89 10.10 3.87 -15.38
N LEU A 90 11.28 3.35 -15.11
CA LEU A 90 12.49 4.11 -14.80
C LEU A 90 13.52 3.88 -15.89
N SER A 91 14.35 4.89 -16.17
CA SER A 91 15.22 4.90 -17.35
C SER A 91 16.58 4.25 -17.12
N THR A 92 17.02 4.12 -15.86
CA THR A 92 18.37 3.62 -15.53
C THR A 92 18.36 2.70 -14.31
N ASN A 93 19.37 1.84 -14.22
CA ASN A 93 19.59 0.98 -13.04
C ASN A 93 19.80 1.81 -11.77
N ASP A 94 20.45 2.97 -11.86
CA ASP A 94 20.67 3.83 -10.69
C ASP A 94 19.38 4.48 -10.21
N SER A 95 18.47 4.86 -11.11
CA SER A 95 17.17 5.39 -10.72
C SER A 95 16.31 4.30 -10.04
N THR A 96 16.34 3.05 -10.54
CA THR A 96 15.62 1.95 -9.88
C THR A 96 16.19 1.62 -8.51
N ARG A 97 17.52 1.59 -8.34
CA ARG A 97 18.15 1.34 -7.03
C ARG A 97 17.78 2.42 -6.01
N ARG A 98 17.85 3.71 -6.38
CA ARG A 98 17.48 4.82 -5.50
C ARG A 98 16.00 4.78 -5.12
N THR A 99 15.12 4.58 -6.09
CA THR A 99 13.67 4.50 -5.84
C THR A 99 13.34 3.29 -4.96
N TRP A 100 13.98 2.13 -5.20
CA TRP A 100 13.83 0.94 -4.37
C TRP A 100 14.23 1.22 -2.92
N GLN A 101 15.39 1.86 -2.72
CA GLN A 101 15.88 2.20 -1.37
C GLN A 101 14.90 3.13 -0.66
N GLN A 102 14.44 4.17 -1.33
CA GLN A 102 13.48 5.12 -0.76
C GLN A 102 12.16 4.44 -0.37
N LEU A 103 11.60 3.62 -1.27
CA LEU A 103 10.35 2.90 -0.99
C LEU A 103 10.50 1.92 0.18
N ARG A 104 11.64 1.22 0.27
CA ARG A 104 11.93 0.35 1.41
C ARG A 104 11.93 1.13 2.72
N ASP A 105 12.66 2.24 2.78
CA ASP A 105 12.79 3.06 3.97
C ASP A 105 11.42 3.69 4.37
N ASP A 106 10.61 4.08 3.38
CA ASP A 106 9.26 4.60 3.60
C ASP A 106 8.34 3.51 4.19
N PHE A 107 8.37 2.28 3.68
CA PHE A 107 7.60 1.16 4.24
C PHE A 107 8.08 0.74 5.61
N GLU A 108 9.40 0.71 5.87
CA GLU A 108 9.94 0.45 7.21
C GLU A 108 9.40 1.46 8.23
N LYS A 109 9.39 2.75 7.87
CA LYS A 109 8.87 3.82 8.71
C LYS A 109 7.34 3.74 8.88
N GLU A 110 6.62 3.46 7.80
CA GLU A 110 5.15 3.40 7.82
C GLU A 110 4.65 2.21 8.65
N LEU A 111 5.25 1.04 8.45
CA LEU A 111 4.82 -0.20 9.10
C LEU A 111 5.46 -0.40 10.49
N GLY A 112 6.58 0.31 10.77
CA GLY A 112 7.34 0.13 12.00
C GLY A 112 8.02 -1.24 12.11
N ALA A 113 8.28 -1.90 10.97
CA ALA A 113 8.80 -3.25 10.90
C ALA A 113 9.88 -3.37 9.82
N TRP A 114 10.90 -4.21 10.09
CA TRP A 114 11.95 -4.53 9.12
C TRP A 114 11.44 -5.57 8.11
N PRO A 115 11.80 -5.45 6.81
CA PRO A 115 11.41 -6.44 5.81
C PRO A 115 12.21 -7.73 5.95
N ASN A 116 11.59 -8.84 5.57
CA ASN A 116 12.34 -10.04 5.19
C ASN A 116 12.99 -9.81 3.82
N MET A 117 14.29 -10.03 3.72
CA MET A 117 15.10 -9.79 2.51
C MET A 117 15.55 -11.11 1.87
N PRO A 118 14.68 -11.85 1.15
CA PRO A 118 15.06 -13.12 0.52
C PRO A 118 16.08 -12.95 -0.62
N LYS A 119 16.18 -11.75 -1.18
CA LYS A 119 17.17 -11.35 -2.19
C LYS A 119 17.72 -9.96 -1.87
N HIS A 120 19.04 -9.80 -1.88
CA HIS A 120 19.74 -8.56 -1.51
C HIS A 120 20.97 -8.23 -2.36
N GLY A 121 21.08 -8.81 -3.55
CA GLY A 121 22.09 -8.42 -4.55
C GLY A 121 21.86 -7.00 -5.09
N ASP A 122 22.88 -6.37 -5.69
CA ASP A 122 22.78 -4.97 -6.14
C ASP A 122 21.70 -4.77 -7.21
N ASP A 123 21.57 -5.69 -8.13
CA ASP A 123 20.66 -5.63 -9.26
C ASP A 123 19.49 -6.61 -9.17
N HIS A 124 19.37 -7.34 -8.05
CA HIS A 124 18.25 -8.22 -7.77
C HIS A 124 17.93 -8.18 -6.27
N LYS A 125 16.94 -7.41 -5.89
CA LYS A 125 16.52 -7.21 -4.50
C LYS A 125 15.04 -7.52 -4.34
N ILE A 126 14.71 -8.20 -3.25
CA ILE A 126 13.32 -8.41 -2.83
C ILE A 126 13.23 -8.10 -1.34
N ALA A 127 12.33 -7.18 -0.98
CA ALA A 127 11.96 -6.92 0.40
C ALA A 127 10.48 -7.26 0.61
N LYS A 128 10.18 -8.04 1.64
CA LYS A 128 8.82 -8.45 2.01
C LYS A 128 8.46 -7.92 3.37
N PHE A 129 7.40 -7.14 3.43
CA PHE A 129 6.79 -6.64 4.66
C PHE A 129 5.49 -7.40 4.92
N GLU A 130 5.21 -7.66 6.17
CA GLU A 130 3.95 -8.24 6.62
C GLU A 130 3.22 -7.26 7.53
N SER A 131 1.92 -7.14 7.34
CA SER A 131 1.00 -6.39 8.20
C SER A 131 -0.20 -7.27 8.57
N ASP A 132 -1.04 -6.80 9.50
CA ASP A 132 -2.24 -7.53 9.92
C ASP A 132 -3.21 -7.81 8.77
N GLY A 133 -3.31 -6.90 7.79
CA GLY A 133 -4.25 -7.00 6.67
C GLY A 133 -3.66 -7.47 5.35
N GLY A 134 -2.33 -7.67 5.25
CA GLY A 134 -1.74 -8.02 3.95
C GLY A 134 -0.22 -8.10 3.95
N PHE A 135 0.31 -8.22 2.75
CA PHE A 135 1.73 -8.29 2.46
C PHE A 135 2.13 -7.21 1.45
N ILE A 136 3.33 -6.65 1.60
CA ILE A 136 3.93 -5.78 0.59
C ILE A 136 5.23 -6.42 0.13
N THR A 137 5.37 -6.66 -1.16
CA THR A 137 6.59 -7.17 -1.79
C THR A 137 7.17 -6.10 -2.71
N LEU A 138 8.36 -5.63 -2.39
CA LEU A 138 9.13 -4.68 -3.19
C LEU A 138 10.20 -5.43 -3.96
N THR A 139 10.16 -5.38 -5.28
CA THR A 139 11.08 -6.12 -6.16
C THR A 139 11.84 -5.17 -7.07
N LEU A 140 13.16 -5.30 -7.10
CA LEU A 140 14.06 -4.67 -8.07
C LEU A 140 14.72 -5.77 -8.90
N GLU A 141 14.70 -5.62 -10.22
CA GLU A 141 15.37 -6.49 -11.19
C GLU A 141 15.98 -5.62 -12.30
N ASN A 142 17.30 -5.62 -12.41
CA ASN A 142 18.05 -4.80 -13.36
C ASN A 142 18.88 -5.63 -14.36
N THR A 143 18.64 -6.93 -14.48
CA THR A 143 19.49 -7.84 -15.26
C THR A 143 19.53 -7.50 -16.75
N TYR A 144 18.35 -7.26 -17.36
CA TYR A 144 18.24 -6.94 -18.79
C TYR A 144 17.74 -5.53 -19.05
N LYS A 145 16.83 -5.07 -18.22
CA LYS A 145 16.30 -3.70 -18.23
C LYS A 145 15.93 -3.31 -16.82
N PRO A 146 15.98 -2.01 -16.49
CA PRO A 146 15.54 -1.53 -15.19
C PRO A 146 14.07 -1.88 -14.95
N THR A 147 13.79 -2.69 -13.92
CA THR A 147 12.43 -2.99 -13.47
C THR A 147 12.33 -2.84 -11.97
N LEU A 148 11.25 -2.21 -11.53
CA LEU A 148 10.89 -2.02 -10.13
C LEU A 148 9.39 -2.20 -9.98
N SER A 149 8.98 -3.00 -9.02
CA SER A 149 7.57 -3.17 -8.69
C SER A 149 7.32 -3.22 -7.19
N VAL A 150 6.13 -2.77 -6.79
CA VAL A 150 5.58 -2.94 -5.45
C VAL A 150 4.28 -3.70 -5.59
N LEU A 151 4.20 -4.87 -4.99
CA LEU A 151 2.99 -5.70 -4.94
C LEU A 151 2.41 -5.65 -3.52
N SER A 152 1.18 -5.19 -3.39
CA SER A 152 0.39 -5.21 -2.15
C SER A 152 -0.71 -6.25 -2.29
N GLU A 153 -0.73 -7.24 -1.41
CA GLU A 153 -1.67 -8.37 -1.43
C GLU A 153 -2.49 -8.36 -0.15
N VAL A 154 -3.80 -8.52 -0.26
CA VAL A 154 -4.74 -8.63 0.87
C VAL A 154 -4.70 -10.07 1.40
N LYS A 155 -4.73 -10.24 2.76
CA LYS A 155 -4.84 -11.56 3.42
C LYS A 155 -6.23 -12.12 3.33
#